data_e271adcdc7a26c301c28fa3661d66416
#
_entry.id   e271adcdc7a26c301c28fa3661d66416
#
_cell.length_a   1.000
_cell.length_b   1.000
_cell.length_c   1.000
_cell.angle_alpha   90.00
_cell.angle_beta   90.00
_cell.angle_gamma   90.00
#
_symmetry.space_group_name_H-M   'P 1'
#
loop_
_entity.id
_entity.type
_entity.pdbx_description
1 polymer ?
#
loop_
_entity_poly.entity_id
_entity_poly.type
_entity_poly.pdbx_seq_one_letter_code
_entity_poly.pdbx_strand_id
1 'polypeptide(L)'
;KVRQALLNYDLGGAEVSITGCIGMCYLEPIVDIYEGEKLTRLVKVSPDDAENIADYAKTGDTSKIEKLIVSDEDSEFLTKQTRIALRRCGIINPDEISAFLEADGYTALKKCLTGLSPEEVIDIIKTSGLAGRGGAGFPTWFKWNAARQSEGDVKYLICNADEGDPGAFMDRAVIESDPHTLI
;
A
#
# COMPACT_ATOMS: atom_id res chain seq x y z
N LYS A 1 1.69 -20.32 -9.76
CA LYS A 1 2.59 -20.82 -10.81
C LYS A 1 4.03 -20.33 -10.56
N VAL A 2 4.28 -19.03 -10.30
CA VAL A 2 5.65 -18.51 -10.07
C VAL A 2 6.38 -19.26 -8.95
N ARG A 3 5.76 -19.45 -7.77
CA ARG A 3 6.37 -20.26 -6.68
C ARG A 3 6.80 -21.65 -7.13
N GLN A 4 5.98 -22.32 -7.95
CA GLN A 4 6.32 -23.64 -8.46
C GLN A 4 7.46 -23.60 -9.48
N ALA A 5 7.49 -22.61 -10.35
CA ALA A 5 8.56 -22.40 -11.30
C ALA A 5 9.90 -22.14 -10.59
N LEU A 6 9.92 -21.29 -9.55
CA LEU A 6 11.11 -21.04 -8.75
C LEU A 6 11.69 -22.33 -8.12
N LEU A 7 10.84 -23.25 -7.65
CA LEU A 7 11.28 -24.54 -7.16
C LEU A 7 11.93 -25.39 -8.25
N ASN A 8 11.35 -25.39 -9.47
CA ASN A 8 11.91 -26.13 -10.62
C ASN A 8 13.28 -25.61 -11.05
N TYR A 9 13.60 -24.35 -10.73
CA TYR A 9 14.88 -23.71 -11.04
C TYR A 9 15.88 -23.70 -9.88
N ASP A 10 15.65 -24.48 -8.81
CA ASP A 10 16.47 -24.50 -7.59
C ASP A 10 16.53 -23.14 -6.85
N LEU A 11 15.49 -22.35 -6.96
CA LEU A 11 15.33 -21.06 -6.28
C LEU A 11 14.35 -21.15 -5.10
N GLY A 12 14.29 -22.32 -4.45
CA GLY A 12 13.38 -22.57 -3.32
C GLY A 12 13.61 -21.68 -2.08
N GLY A 13 14.75 -20.99 -2.02
CA GLY A 13 15.03 -19.98 -1.00
C GLY A 13 14.53 -18.57 -1.33
N ALA A 14 13.97 -18.35 -2.53
CA ALA A 14 13.38 -17.07 -2.89
C ALA A 14 12.07 -16.85 -2.14
N GLU A 15 11.96 -15.72 -1.47
CA GLU A 15 10.72 -15.31 -0.82
C GLU A 15 9.72 -14.78 -1.87
N VAL A 16 8.49 -15.24 -1.79
CA VAL A 16 7.39 -14.76 -2.66
C VAL A 16 6.30 -14.21 -1.78
N SER A 17 6.12 -12.91 -1.80
CA SER A 17 5.05 -12.20 -1.09
C SER A 17 3.96 -11.72 -2.04
N ILE A 18 2.78 -11.50 -1.51
CA ILE A 18 1.66 -10.85 -2.21
C ILE A 18 1.61 -9.42 -1.73
N THR A 19 1.37 -8.48 -2.65
CA THR A 19 1.15 -7.08 -2.32
C THR A 19 -0.13 -6.59 -2.97
N GLY A 20 -0.69 -5.49 -2.46
CA GLY A 20 -1.83 -4.87 -3.09
C GLY A 20 -1.47 -3.97 -4.27
N CYS A 21 -2.49 -3.41 -4.91
CA CYS A 21 -2.36 -2.55 -6.08
C CYS A 21 -1.53 -1.30 -5.80
N ILE A 22 -0.63 -0.97 -6.72
CA ILE A 22 0.19 0.25 -6.66
C ILE A 22 -0.48 1.47 -7.33
N GLY A 23 -1.71 1.32 -7.81
CA GLY A 23 -2.43 2.37 -8.54
C GLY A 23 -2.24 2.33 -10.06
N MET A 24 -1.62 1.28 -10.60
CA MET A 24 -1.40 1.10 -12.05
C MET A 24 -2.17 -0.12 -12.58
N CYS A 25 -3.47 -0.18 -12.32
CA CYS A 25 -4.33 -1.32 -12.67
C CYS A 25 -4.25 -1.71 -14.15
N TYR A 26 -3.99 -0.77 -15.04
CA TYR A 26 -3.84 -1.02 -16.48
C TYR A 26 -2.58 -1.82 -16.85
N LEU A 27 -1.62 -1.94 -15.92
CA LEU A 27 -0.39 -2.73 -16.04
C LEU A 27 -0.46 -4.07 -15.30
N GLU A 28 -1.50 -4.32 -14.54
CA GLU A 28 -1.64 -5.57 -13.79
C GLU A 28 -1.89 -6.78 -14.71
N PRO A 29 -1.52 -7.98 -14.28
CA PRO A 29 -0.76 -8.32 -13.06
C PRO A 29 0.70 -7.85 -13.10
N ILE A 30 1.20 -7.37 -11.95
CA ILE A 30 2.57 -6.87 -11.80
C ILE A 30 3.37 -7.87 -10.95
N VAL A 31 4.63 -8.09 -11.32
CA VAL A 31 5.59 -8.88 -10.54
C VAL A 31 6.86 -8.04 -10.37
N ASP A 32 7.18 -7.73 -9.12
CA ASP A 32 8.41 -7.06 -8.74
C ASP A 32 9.45 -8.10 -8.29
N ILE A 33 10.62 -8.07 -8.90
CA ILE A 33 11.74 -8.95 -8.58
C ILE A 33 12.86 -8.10 -7.97
N TYR A 34 13.20 -8.41 -6.73
CA TYR A 34 14.28 -7.74 -6.00
C TYR A 34 15.52 -8.63 -5.95
N GLU A 35 16.64 -8.12 -6.43
CA GLU A 35 17.97 -8.70 -6.33
C GLU A 35 18.86 -7.74 -5.52
N GLY A 36 18.82 -7.85 -4.20
CA GLY A 36 19.36 -6.83 -3.31
C GLY A 36 18.59 -5.50 -3.45
N GLU A 37 19.28 -4.44 -3.86
CA GLU A 37 18.65 -3.12 -4.09
C GLU A 37 18.07 -2.95 -5.51
N LYS A 38 18.39 -3.86 -6.42
CA LYS A 38 17.91 -3.80 -7.80
C LYS A 38 16.48 -4.29 -7.88
N LEU A 39 15.59 -3.46 -8.43
CA LEU A 39 14.21 -3.80 -8.76
C LEU A 39 14.05 -4.02 -10.26
N THR A 40 13.52 -5.16 -10.65
CA THR A 40 13.02 -5.42 -12.00
C THR A 40 11.51 -5.59 -11.93
N ARG A 41 10.75 -4.65 -12.50
CA ARG A 41 9.30 -4.68 -12.53
C ARG A 41 8.79 -5.25 -13.84
N LEU A 42 7.97 -6.29 -13.74
CA LEU A 42 7.29 -6.92 -14.86
C LEU A 42 5.79 -6.60 -14.80
N VAL A 43 5.21 -6.28 -15.95
CA VAL A 43 3.82 -5.85 -16.08
C VAL A 43 3.05 -6.74 -17.04
N LYS A 44 1.73 -6.79 -16.90
CA LYS A 44 0.82 -7.62 -17.73
C LYS A 44 1.22 -9.10 -17.74
N VAL A 45 1.76 -9.56 -16.61
CA VAL A 45 2.29 -10.91 -16.45
C VAL A 45 1.15 -11.93 -16.51
N SER A 46 1.32 -12.94 -17.32
CA SER A 46 0.41 -14.09 -17.41
C SER A 46 0.93 -15.29 -16.60
N PRO A 47 0.08 -16.24 -16.25
CA PRO A 47 0.55 -17.50 -15.64
C PRO A 47 1.53 -18.30 -16.50
N ASP A 48 1.58 -18.06 -17.80
CA ASP A 48 2.46 -18.78 -18.74
C ASP A 48 3.87 -18.18 -18.76
N ASP A 49 4.06 -16.98 -18.20
CA ASP A 49 5.37 -16.34 -18.06
C ASP A 49 6.17 -16.85 -16.84
N ALA A 50 5.57 -17.71 -16.00
CA ALA A 50 6.16 -18.14 -14.74
C ALA A 50 7.55 -18.78 -14.90
N GLU A 51 7.74 -19.64 -15.91
CA GLU A 51 9.02 -20.28 -16.19
C GLU A 51 10.08 -19.27 -16.68
N ASN A 52 9.68 -18.31 -17.52
CA ASN A 52 10.57 -17.25 -17.99
C ASN A 52 11.01 -16.31 -16.85
N ILE A 53 10.13 -16.05 -15.91
CA ILE A 53 10.41 -15.28 -14.69
C ILE A 53 11.41 -16.01 -13.81
N ALA A 54 11.23 -17.30 -13.61
CA ALA A 54 12.16 -18.12 -12.82
C ALA A 54 13.53 -18.26 -13.50
N ASP A 55 13.56 -18.39 -14.83
CA ASP A 55 14.80 -18.39 -15.61
C ASP A 55 15.57 -17.08 -15.45
N TYR A 56 14.87 -15.93 -15.57
CA TYR A 56 15.46 -14.62 -15.31
C TYR A 56 15.99 -14.49 -13.89
N ALA A 57 15.23 -14.90 -12.87
CA ALA A 57 15.65 -14.82 -11.48
C ALA A 57 16.91 -15.67 -11.19
N LYS A 58 17.13 -16.73 -11.98
CA LYS A 58 18.32 -17.58 -11.87
C LYS A 58 19.53 -17.05 -12.64
N THR A 59 19.31 -16.53 -13.84
CA THR A 59 20.38 -16.25 -14.81
C THR A 59 20.69 -14.76 -15.00
N GLY A 60 19.72 -13.89 -14.67
CA GLY A 60 19.77 -12.46 -14.98
C GLY A 60 19.53 -12.15 -16.46
N ASP A 61 19.21 -13.15 -17.32
CA ASP A 61 18.97 -12.95 -18.74
C ASP A 61 17.54 -12.43 -18.99
N THR A 62 17.46 -11.22 -19.51
CA THR A 62 16.19 -10.53 -19.80
C THR A 62 15.53 -10.93 -21.12
N SER A 63 16.20 -11.70 -21.98
CA SER A 63 15.76 -11.98 -23.35
C SER A 63 14.33 -12.54 -23.46
N LYS A 64 13.91 -13.35 -22.47
CA LYS A 64 12.59 -13.98 -22.42
C LYS A 64 11.51 -13.11 -21.78
N ILE A 65 11.91 -12.12 -21.01
CA ILE A 65 10.98 -11.24 -20.25
C ILE A 65 11.01 -9.78 -20.74
N GLU A 66 11.76 -9.45 -21.75
CA GLU A 66 11.96 -8.08 -22.26
C GLU A 66 10.62 -7.36 -22.51
N LYS A 67 9.63 -8.07 -23.07
CA LYS A 67 8.30 -7.53 -23.37
C LYS A 67 7.44 -7.26 -22.11
N LEU A 68 7.82 -7.86 -20.97
CA LEU A 68 7.13 -7.71 -19.70
C LEU A 68 7.75 -6.60 -18.86
N ILE A 69 8.96 -6.14 -19.16
CA ILE A 69 9.62 -5.08 -18.39
C ILE A 69 8.82 -3.79 -18.54
N VAL A 70 8.55 -3.14 -17.40
CA VAL A 70 7.85 -1.85 -17.36
C VAL A 70 8.56 -0.82 -18.24
N SER A 71 7.80 0.00 -18.99
CA SER A 71 8.36 1.08 -19.80
C SER A 71 9.02 2.16 -18.93
N ASP A 72 9.96 2.90 -19.50
CA ASP A 72 10.59 4.04 -18.83
C ASP A 72 9.54 5.10 -18.43
N GLU A 73 8.57 5.35 -19.30
CA GLU A 73 7.49 6.32 -19.07
C GLU A 73 6.63 5.92 -17.85
N ASP A 74 6.20 4.66 -17.76
CA ASP A 74 5.42 4.16 -16.63
C ASP A 74 6.24 4.12 -15.34
N SER A 75 7.52 3.77 -15.43
CA SER A 75 8.45 3.80 -14.30
C SER A 75 8.66 5.23 -13.79
N GLU A 76 8.87 6.19 -14.68
CA GLU A 76 9.04 7.60 -14.37
C GLU A 76 7.78 8.19 -13.72
N PHE A 77 6.60 7.81 -14.19
CA PHE A 77 5.33 8.21 -13.58
C PHE A 77 5.25 7.84 -12.10
N LEU A 78 5.67 6.63 -11.72
CA LEU A 78 5.69 6.19 -10.31
C LEU A 78 6.75 6.92 -9.49
N THR A 79 7.96 7.08 -10.03
CA THR A 79 9.09 7.67 -9.29
C THR A 79 8.94 9.16 -9.04
N LYS A 80 8.16 9.85 -9.86
CA LYS A 80 7.83 11.28 -9.69
C LYS A 80 6.77 11.54 -8.61
N GLN A 81 6.10 10.50 -8.10
CA GLN A 81 5.08 10.64 -7.07
C GLN A 81 5.65 10.58 -5.66
N THR A 82 5.19 11.48 -4.79
CA THR A 82 5.37 11.36 -3.34
C THR A 82 4.11 10.73 -2.76
N ARG A 83 4.16 9.43 -2.48
CA ARG A 83 3.03 8.65 -2.00
C ARG A 83 2.91 8.78 -0.48
N ILE A 84 1.79 9.33 0.00
CA ILE A 84 1.50 9.50 1.44
C ILE A 84 0.42 8.50 1.87
N ALA A 85 -0.78 8.59 1.34
CA ALA A 85 -1.88 7.69 1.69
C ALA A 85 -1.62 6.24 1.23
N LEU A 86 -1.04 6.08 0.05
CA LEU A 86 -0.74 4.78 -0.56
C LEU A 86 0.73 4.35 -0.35
N ARG A 87 1.40 4.85 0.70
CA ARG A 87 2.85 4.63 0.87
C ARG A 87 3.25 3.17 1.03
N ARG A 88 2.37 2.33 1.55
CA ARG A 88 2.62 0.89 1.75
C ARG A 88 2.04 0.00 0.65
N CYS A 89 1.16 0.54 -0.20
CA CYS A 89 0.55 -0.22 -1.30
C CYS A 89 1.64 -0.69 -2.28
N GLY A 90 1.63 -1.97 -2.59
CA GLY A 90 2.65 -2.63 -3.41
C GLY A 90 3.97 -2.93 -2.68
N ILE A 91 4.03 -2.74 -1.36
CA ILE A 91 5.23 -2.98 -0.54
C ILE A 91 4.96 -4.07 0.49
N ILE A 92 3.91 -3.92 1.31
CA ILE A 92 3.60 -4.88 2.37
C ILE A 92 2.62 -5.94 1.88
N ASN A 93 2.64 -7.10 2.54
CA ASN A 93 1.58 -8.10 2.38
C ASN A 93 0.36 -7.68 3.21
N PRO A 94 -0.80 -7.35 2.58
CA PRO A 94 -1.98 -6.90 3.30
C PRO A 94 -2.63 -7.98 4.17
N ASP A 95 -2.36 -9.26 3.89
CA ASP A 95 -2.92 -10.40 4.63
C ASP A 95 -2.12 -10.72 5.91
N GLU A 96 -0.97 -10.06 6.13
CA GLU A 96 -0.08 -10.32 7.25
C GLU A 96 0.10 -9.08 8.12
N ILE A 97 -0.49 -9.10 9.33
CA ILE A 97 -0.33 -8.02 10.31
C ILE A 97 1.14 -7.75 10.69
N SER A 98 1.99 -8.78 10.67
CA SER A 98 3.43 -8.65 10.92
C SER A 98 4.09 -7.69 9.94
N ALA A 99 3.77 -7.78 8.64
CA ALA A 99 4.30 -6.89 7.62
C ALA A 99 3.90 -5.41 7.87
N PHE A 100 2.69 -5.18 8.37
CA PHE A 100 2.26 -3.83 8.76
C PHE A 100 3.00 -3.32 10.00
N LEU A 101 3.20 -4.18 11.01
CA LEU A 101 3.92 -3.82 12.24
C LEU A 101 5.40 -3.52 11.97
N GLU A 102 6.06 -4.28 11.11
CA GLU A 102 7.45 -4.06 10.68
C GLU A 102 7.61 -2.73 9.91
N ALA A 103 6.55 -2.28 9.24
CA ALA A 103 6.47 -0.99 8.57
C ALA A 103 5.96 0.16 9.48
N ASP A 104 6.28 0.12 10.78
CA ASP A 104 5.86 1.10 11.80
C ASP A 104 4.33 1.21 12.01
N GLY A 105 3.59 0.17 11.65
CA GLY A 105 2.15 0.11 11.84
C GLY A 105 1.76 0.18 13.32
N TYR A 106 0.64 0.83 13.61
CA TYR A 106 0.10 1.06 14.95
C TYR A 106 1.01 1.79 15.95
N THR A 107 2.21 2.23 15.57
CA THR A 107 3.11 2.97 16.48
C THR A 107 2.48 4.25 17.01
N ALA A 108 1.80 5.01 16.15
CA ALA A 108 1.07 6.22 16.56
C ALA A 108 -0.12 5.89 17.46
N LEU A 109 -0.90 4.85 17.14
CA LEU A 109 -2.01 4.39 17.98
C LEU A 109 -1.53 3.99 19.36
N LYS A 110 -0.46 3.18 19.45
CA LYS A 110 0.14 2.79 20.73
C LYS A 110 0.54 4.01 21.54
N LYS A 111 1.19 5.01 20.93
CA LYS A 111 1.57 6.26 21.60
C LYS A 111 0.35 7.01 22.14
N CYS A 112 -0.73 7.11 21.37
CA CYS A 112 -1.97 7.75 21.80
C CYS A 112 -2.60 7.03 23.00
N LEU A 113 -2.68 5.69 22.95
CA LEU A 113 -3.36 4.90 23.98
C LEU A 113 -2.58 4.80 25.29
N THR A 114 -1.25 4.93 25.27
CA THR A 114 -0.41 4.69 26.45
C THR A 114 0.17 5.95 27.06
N GLY A 115 0.19 7.07 26.35
CA GLY A 115 0.94 8.24 26.80
C GLY A 115 0.30 9.60 26.56
N LEU A 116 -0.88 9.66 25.93
CA LEU A 116 -1.54 10.92 25.61
C LEU A 116 -2.98 10.95 26.10
N SER A 117 -3.42 12.10 26.59
CA SER A 117 -4.85 12.36 26.78
C SER A 117 -5.52 12.64 25.42
N PRO A 118 -6.85 12.47 25.33
CA PRO A 118 -7.58 12.84 24.12
C PRO A 118 -7.40 14.30 23.70
N GLU A 119 -7.28 15.20 24.65
CA GLU A 119 -7.02 16.64 24.42
C GLU A 119 -5.66 16.85 23.76
N GLU A 120 -4.62 16.20 24.27
CA GLU A 120 -3.27 16.28 23.68
C GLU A 120 -3.24 15.73 22.26
N VAL A 121 -3.98 14.64 21.97
CA VAL A 121 -4.12 14.13 20.60
C VAL A 121 -4.78 15.16 19.69
N ILE A 122 -5.86 15.82 20.14
CA ILE A 122 -6.53 16.89 19.38
C ILE A 122 -5.60 18.07 19.13
N ASP A 123 -4.79 18.47 20.12
CA ASP A 123 -3.83 19.56 20.00
C ASP A 123 -2.69 19.23 19.03
N ILE A 124 -2.22 17.99 18.99
CA ILE A 124 -1.26 17.52 17.98
C ILE A 124 -1.86 17.66 16.58
N ILE A 125 -3.10 17.20 16.35
CA ILE A 125 -3.77 17.32 15.05
C ILE A 125 -3.99 18.79 14.69
N LYS A 126 -4.33 19.64 15.64
CA LYS A 126 -4.47 21.09 15.44
C LYS A 126 -3.16 21.74 15.01
N THR A 127 -2.08 21.42 15.72
CA THR A 127 -0.74 21.94 15.42
C THR A 127 -0.21 21.47 14.07
N SER A 128 -0.55 20.25 13.66
CA SER A 128 -0.16 19.71 12.34
C SER A 128 -0.82 20.43 11.16
N GLY A 129 -1.91 21.16 11.39
CA GLY A 129 -2.69 21.82 10.33
C GLY A 129 -3.47 20.84 9.44
N LEU A 130 -3.64 19.57 9.86
CA LEU A 130 -4.37 18.58 9.06
C LEU A 130 -5.79 19.06 8.77
N ALA A 131 -6.16 19.00 7.50
CA ALA A 131 -7.46 19.43 6.98
C ALA A 131 -8.05 18.37 6.06
N GLY A 132 -9.37 18.39 5.91
CA GLY A 132 -10.10 17.50 5.00
C GLY A 132 -9.63 17.63 3.55
N ARG A 133 -9.64 16.53 2.81
CA ARG A 133 -9.23 16.44 1.41
C ARG A 133 -10.39 16.31 0.43
N GLY A 134 -11.64 16.37 0.92
CA GLY A 134 -12.84 16.34 0.08
C GLY A 134 -13.20 17.69 -0.56
N GLY A 135 -12.27 18.64 -0.69
CA GLY A 135 -12.43 19.92 -1.35
C GLY A 135 -12.65 21.12 -0.41
N ALA A 136 -13.37 20.97 0.70
CA ALA A 136 -13.67 22.06 1.63
C ALA A 136 -12.49 22.48 2.54
N GLY A 137 -11.47 21.62 2.68
CA GLY A 137 -10.30 21.93 3.53
C GLY A 137 -10.63 22.14 5.01
N PHE A 138 -11.71 21.53 5.51
CA PHE A 138 -12.17 21.74 6.87
C PHE A 138 -11.17 21.22 7.91
N PRO A 139 -10.86 21.95 8.98
CA PRO A 139 -9.88 21.53 9.99
C PRO A 139 -10.30 20.24 10.70
N THR A 140 -9.45 19.21 10.63
CA THR A 140 -9.74 17.88 11.19
C THR A 140 -9.88 17.93 12.72
N TRP A 141 -9.01 18.68 13.40
CA TRP A 141 -9.03 18.82 14.85
C TRP A 141 -10.37 19.35 15.38
N PHE A 142 -11.03 20.25 14.62
CA PHE A 142 -12.31 20.82 15.03
C PHE A 142 -13.41 19.76 15.08
N LYS A 143 -13.49 18.90 14.06
CA LYS A 143 -14.43 17.79 14.03
C LYS A 143 -14.19 16.79 15.15
N TRP A 144 -12.93 16.47 15.43
CA TRP A 144 -12.56 15.56 16.51
C TRP A 144 -12.94 16.14 17.88
N ASN A 145 -12.66 17.44 18.10
CA ASN A 145 -13.02 18.11 19.32
C ASN A 145 -14.55 18.19 19.52
N ALA A 146 -15.30 18.52 18.48
CA ALA A 146 -16.76 18.54 18.53
C ALA A 146 -17.35 17.16 18.86
N ALA A 147 -16.84 16.11 18.21
CA ALA A 147 -17.27 14.74 18.47
C ALA A 147 -16.95 14.32 19.93
N ARG A 148 -15.77 14.72 20.45
CA ARG A 148 -15.40 14.46 21.83
C ARG A 148 -16.31 15.16 22.83
N GLN A 149 -16.69 16.40 22.58
CA GLN A 149 -17.54 17.19 23.46
C GLN A 149 -19.05 16.87 23.35
N SER A 150 -19.45 16.14 22.32
CA SER A 150 -20.85 15.72 22.18
C SER A 150 -21.28 14.84 23.33
N GLU A 151 -22.48 15.07 23.85
CA GLU A 151 -23.09 14.24 24.88
C GLU A 151 -23.46 12.87 24.33
N GLY A 152 -23.39 11.86 25.17
CA GLY A 152 -23.76 10.46 24.87
C GLY A 152 -22.81 9.45 25.46
N ASP A 153 -23.35 8.32 25.87
CA ASP A 153 -22.60 7.23 26.52
C ASP A 153 -21.76 6.43 25.51
N VAL A 154 -22.16 6.44 24.25
CA VAL A 154 -21.49 5.72 23.15
C VAL A 154 -21.16 6.68 22.03
N LYS A 155 -19.93 6.57 21.52
CA LYS A 155 -19.49 7.27 20.33
C LYS A 155 -19.20 6.26 19.23
N TYR A 156 -19.61 6.59 18.01
CA TYR A 156 -19.46 5.72 16.85
C TYR A 156 -18.42 6.32 15.91
N LEU A 157 -17.55 5.46 15.40
CA LEU A 157 -16.66 5.79 14.28
C LEU A 157 -17.19 5.05 13.05
N ILE A 158 -17.47 5.79 11.99
CA ILE A 158 -17.97 5.24 10.73
C ILE A 158 -16.91 5.46 9.68
N CYS A 159 -16.40 4.38 9.09
CA CYS A 159 -15.59 4.43 7.90
C CYS A 159 -16.52 4.50 6.68
N ASN A 160 -16.47 5.62 5.97
CA ASN A 160 -17.14 5.73 4.68
C ASN A 160 -16.15 5.44 3.55
N ALA A 161 -16.38 4.38 2.82
CA ALA A 161 -15.62 3.96 1.64
C ALA A 161 -16.55 3.67 0.46
N ASP A 162 -17.59 4.50 0.29
CA ASP A 162 -18.58 4.36 -0.78
C ASP A 162 -17.94 4.49 -2.19
N GLU A 163 -16.99 5.41 -2.34
CA GLU A 163 -16.23 5.65 -3.58
C GLU A 163 -17.10 5.72 -4.84
N GLY A 164 -18.24 6.42 -4.72
CA GLY A 164 -19.26 6.48 -5.76
C GLY A 164 -18.89 7.28 -7.01
N ASP A 165 -17.77 8.00 -7.03
CA ASP A 165 -17.35 8.81 -8.18
C ASP A 165 -16.88 7.88 -9.33
N PRO A 166 -17.38 8.08 -10.57
CA PRO A 166 -16.96 7.28 -11.72
C PRO A 166 -15.43 7.34 -11.94
N GLY A 167 -14.80 6.17 -11.95
CA GLY A 167 -13.35 6.04 -12.14
C GLY A 167 -12.51 6.23 -10.87
N ALA A 168 -13.12 6.54 -9.73
CA ALA A 168 -12.41 6.53 -8.45
C ALA A 168 -12.08 5.09 -8.02
N PHE A 169 -10.90 4.88 -7.42
CA PHE A 169 -10.45 3.56 -6.94
C PHE A 169 -9.44 3.66 -5.79
N MET A 170 -9.27 4.83 -5.19
CA MET A 170 -8.26 5.04 -4.14
C MET A 170 -8.68 4.40 -2.82
N ASP A 171 -9.94 4.49 -2.44
CA ASP A 171 -10.46 3.87 -1.22
C ASP A 171 -10.35 2.35 -1.31
N ARG A 172 -10.72 1.78 -2.44
CA ARG A 172 -10.52 0.37 -2.75
C ARG A 172 -9.05 -0.02 -2.65
N ALA A 173 -8.14 0.77 -3.23
CA ALA A 173 -6.71 0.49 -3.19
C ALA A 173 -6.18 0.46 -1.75
N VAL A 174 -6.62 1.35 -0.86
CA VAL A 174 -6.25 1.35 0.56
C VAL A 174 -6.81 0.11 1.26
N ILE A 175 -8.09 -0.19 1.09
CA ILE A 175 -8.75 -1.33 1.75
C ILE A 175 -8.10 -2.66 1.36
N GLU A 176 -7.78 -2.85 0.07
CA GLU A 176 -7.20 -4.09 -0.44
C GLU A 176 -5.69 -4.20 -0.17
N SER A 177 -4.97 -3.09 -0.04
CA SER A 177 -3.51 -3.09 -0.04
C SER A 177 -2.86 -2.69 1.28
N ASP A 178 -3.57 -1.94 2.12
CA ASP A 178 -3.10 -1.49 3.45
C ASP A 178 -4.30 -1.30 4.42
N PRO A 179 -5.10 -2.35 4.68
CA PRO A 179 -6.32 -2.25 5.49
C PRO A 179 -6.03 -1.77 6.91
N HIS A 180 -4.89 -2.11 7.47
CA HIS A 180 -4.51 -1.70 8.83
C HIS A 180 -4.20 -0.20 8.96
N THR A 181 -3.91 0.52 7.89
CA THR A 181 -3.81 1.99 7.92
C THR A 181 -5.18 2.63 8.14
N LEU A 182 -6.25 1.96 7.73
CA LEU A 182 -7.62 2.42 7.91
C LEU A 182 -8.15 2.15 9.32
N ILE A 183 -7.78 1.01 9.91
CA ILE A 183 -8.21 0.59 11.25
C ILE A 183 -7.46 1.36 12.34
#